data_abbda110f993f6f6d23d7762e1290e5f
#
_entry.id   abbda110f993f6f6d23d7762e1290e5f
#
_cell.length_a   1.000
_cell.length_b   1.000
_cell.length_c   1.000
_cell.angle_alpha   90.00
_cell.angle_beta   90.00
_cell.angle_gamma   90.00
#
_symmetry.space_group_name_H-M   'P 1'
#
loop_
_entity.id
_entity.type
_entity.pdbx_description
1 polymer ?
#
loop_
_entity_poly.entity_id
_entity_poly.type
_entity_poly.pdbx_seq_one_letter_code
_entity_poly.pdbx_strand_id
1 'polypeptide(L)'
;MLKVFEAFAGYGSQSLALKYEGIQHEVVGISEIDKWAIKAYNALHDNVRNYGDIAKINPYDLPDFDLFTYSFPCQDISVAGYQKGINKNTRSGLLYECEKIIEVKQPKYLLLENVKQLVGKKFKQQFDEWLNYLESLGYTNYWKVLSATDYGVAQTRKRVFCISILNDTQGFTFPEPFPLEKTLKDYLENESDVNQEYYVNRPFELVDKKNVVAEITNYKYKSARRIYGLNSLAPTLTCGGGGQERPKILINGKVRLLTPKETFRLMGVKDEDIHKIQALGFSKSRQYILAGNSIVVDVLENIFKELFKEEQ
;
A
#
# COMPACT_ATOMS: atom_id res chain seq x y z
N MET A 1 3.73 18.29 17.56
CA MET A 1 4.17 16.94 17.09
C MET A 1 2.92 16.11 16.88
N LEU A 2 2.72 15.65 15.66
CA LEU A 2 1.52 14.90 15.22
C LEU A 2 1.49 13.50 15.88
N LYS A 3 0.42 13.18 16.61
CA LYS A 3 0.22 11.83 17.16
C LYS A 3 -0.54 10.96 16.18
N VAL A 4 -0.03 9.76 15.90
CA VAL A 4 -0.56 8.86 14.87
C VAL A 4 -0.96 7.52 15.47
N PHE A 5 -2.14 7.02 15.11
CA PHE A 5 -2.53 5.63 15.35
C PHE A 5 -2.76 4.93 13.99
N GLU A 6 -2.09 3.80 13.78
CA GLU A 6 -2.18 3.06 12.51
C GLU A 6 -2.94 1.73 12.70
N ALA A 7 -4.13 1.63 12.14
CA ALA A 7 -4.84 0.36 12.03
C ALA A 7 -4.45 -0.38 10.75
N PHE A 8 -4.30 -1.70 10.84
CA PHE A 8 -3.79 -2.55 9.75
C PHE A 8 -2.42 -2.07 9.26
N ALA A 9 -1.55 -1.78 10.23
CA ALA A 9 -0.32 -1.02 10.02
C ALA A 9 0.65 -1.63 9.01
N GLY A 10 0.60 -2.96 8.79
CA GLY A 10 1.57 -3.62 7.93
C GLY A 10 3.00 -3.43 8.45
N TYR A 11 3.91 -2.99 7.60
CA TYR A 11 5.25 -2.57 8.01
C TYR A 11 5.36 -1.05 8.22
N GLY A 12 4.25 -0.30 8.25
CA GLY A 12 4.24 1.14 8.54
C GLY A 12 4.58 2.03 7.35
N SER A 13 3.94 1.83 6.19
CA SER A 13 4.14 2.71 5.01
C SER A 13 3.75 4.14 5.29
N GLN A 14 2.76 4.35 6.13
CA GLN A 14 2.27 5.67 6.52
C GLN A 14 3.31 6.41 7.36
N SER A 15 3.86 5.73 8.38
CA SER A 15 4.95 6.28 9.19
C SER A 15 6.23 6.49 8.38
N LEU A 16 6.54 5.62 7.41
CA LEU A 16 7.66 5.84 6.49
C LEU A 16 7.46 7.12 5.67
N ALA A 17 6.25 7.36 5.15
CA ALA A 17 5.94 8.55 4.37
C ALA A 17 6.08 9.83 5.21
N LEU A 18 5.55 9.84 6.43
CA LEU A 18 5.73 10.96 7.37
C LEU A 18 7.21 11.22 7.67
N LYS A 19 7.98 10.15 7.92
CA LYS A 19 9.43 10.21 8.17
C LYS A 19 10.19 10.76 6.97
N TYR A 20 9.89 10.29 5.76
CA TYR A 20 10.59 10.69 4.55
C TYR A 20 10.28 12.14 4.14
N GLU A 21 9.07 12.61 4.42
CA GLU A 21 8.66 14.00 4.20
C GLU A 21 9.14 14.94 5.34
N GLY A 22 9.75 14.40 6.39
CA GLY A 22 10.28 15.18 7.51
C GLY A 22 9.21 15.71 8.48
N ILE A 23 7.98 15.19 8.42
CA ILE A 23 6.90 15.59 9.30
C ILE A 23 7.15 15.03 10.70
N GLN A 24 7.24 15.93 11.69
CA GLN A 24 7.46 15.56 13.09
C GLN A 24 6.24 14.85 13.66
N HIS A 25 6.37 13.56 13.94
CA HIS A 25 5.27 12.72 14.42
C HIS A 25 5.71 11.70 15.47
N GLU A 26 4.74 11.23 16.23
CA GLU A 26 4.87 10.13 17.19
C GLU A 26 3.78 9.09 16.88
N VAL A 27 4.15 7.86 16.63
CA VAL A 27 3.18 6.78 16.54
C VAL A 27 2.86 6.30 17.95
N VAL A 28 1.67 6.63 18.43
CA VAL A 28 1.22 6.32 19.80
C VAL A 28 0.66 4.90 19.94
N GLY A 29 0.40 4.22 18.82
CA GLY A 29 -0.06 2.83 18.81
C GLY A 29 -0.35 2.33 17.41
N ILE A 30 -0.33 1.01 17.27
CA ILE A 30 -0.71 0.30 16.05
C ILE A 30 -1.70 -0.82 16.33
N SER A 31 -2.45 -1.24 15.32
CA SER A 31 -3.22 -2.49 15.32
C SER A 31 -2.79 -3.33 14.12
N GLU A 32 -2.10 -4.44 14.38
CA GLU A 32 -1.62 -5.40 13.37
C GLU A 32 -1.58 -6.81 13.98
N ILE A 33 -1.98 -7.82 13.19
CA ILE A 33 -2.03 -9.23 13.63
C ILE A 33 -1.02 -10.12 12.91
N ASP A 34 -0.49 -9.69 11.75
CA ASP A 34 0.53 -10.47 11.03
C ASP A 34 1.88 -10.32 11.73
N LYS A 35 2.33 -11.40 12.34
CA LYS A 35 3.61 -11.45 13.06
C LYS A 35 4.82 -11.02 12.23
N TRP A 36 4.78 -11.19 10.91
CA TRP A 36 5.87 -10.81 10.02
C TRP A 36 5.84 -9.30 9.72
N ALA A 37 4.63 -8.75 9.55
CA ALA A 37 4.42 -7.32 9.44
C ALA A 37 4.86 -6.60 10.71
N ILE A 38 4.45 -7.09 11.89
CA ILE A 38 4.86 -6.56 13.20
C ILE A 38 6.39 -6.55 13.35
N LYS A 39 7.08 -7.65 12.98
CA LYS A 39 8.55 -7.70 13.02
C LYS A 39 9.20 -6.68 12.09
N ALA A 40 8.66 -6.53 10.87
CA ALA A 40 9.15 -5.54 9.92
C ALA A 40 8.89 -4.11 10.44
N TYR A 41 7.69 -3.87 11.00
CA TYR A 41 7.35 -2.59 11.62
C TYR A 41 8.37 -2.19 12.69
N ASN A 42 8.64 -3.09 13.65
CA ASN A 42 9.58 -2.84 14.75
C ASN A 42 11.03 -2.67 14.29
N ALA A 43 11.40 -3.17 13.11
CA ALA A 43 12.73 -2.95 12.53
C ALA A 43 12.86 -1.59 11.81
N LEU A 44 11.75 -1.00 11.37
CA LEU A 44 11.69 0.25 10.61
C LEU A 44 11.41 1.46 11.47
N HIS A 45 10.67 1.25 12.56
CA HIS A 45 10.16 2.29 13.45
C HIS A 45 10.56 1.96 14.89
N ASP A 46 10.41 2.92 15.78
CA ASP A 46 10.60 2.69 17.21
C ASP A 46 9.58 1.65 17.73
N ASN A 47 9.91 1.02 18.86
CA ASN A 47 9.03 0.04 19.49
C ASN A 47 7.73 0.70 19.94
N VAL A 48 6.71 0.59 19.10
CA VAL A 48 5.38 1.12 19.34
C VAL A 48 4.49 0.03 19.94
N ARG A 49 3.60 0.42 20.83
CA ARG A 49 2.61 -0.52 21.40
C ARG A 49 1.69 -1.03 20.29
N ASN A 50 1.70 -2.36 20.11
CA ASN A 50 0.75 -3.02 19.22
C ASN A 50 -0.46 -3.51 20.04
N TYR A 51 -1.64 -3.03 19.71
CA TYR A 51 -2.91 -3.40 20.32
C TYR A 51 -3.51 -4.70 19.72
N GLY A 52 -2.88 -5.26 18.68
CA GLY A 52 -3.24 -6.54 18.07
C GLY A 52 -4.47 -6.45 17.18
N ASP A 53 -5.42 -7.35 17.40
CA ASP A 53 -6.65 -7.48 16.61
C ASP A 53 -7.60 -6.32 16.88
N ILE A 54 -7.89 -5.51 15.85
CA ILE A 54 -8.75 -4.34 15.95
C ILE A 54 -10.15 -4.67 16.51
N ALA A 55 -10.66 -5.86 16.23
CA ALA A 55 -11.97 -6.31 16.73
C ALA A 55 -12.01 -6.54 18.25
N LYS A 56 -10.83 -6.55 18.89
CA LYS A 56 -10.68 -6.74 20.35
C LYS A 56 -10.27 -5.48 21.09
N ILE A 57 -10.07 -4.39 20.37
CA ILE A 57 -9.68 -3.12 20.96
C ILE A 57 -10.90 -2.48 21.62
N ASN A 58 -10.76 -2.12 22.88
CA ASN A 58 -11.66 -1.16 23.51
C ASN A 58 -11.14 0.25 23.19
N PRO A 59 -11.88 1.08 22.42
CA PRO A 59 -11.42 2.41 22.03
C PRO A 59 -11.05 3.34 23.20
N TYR A 60 -11.67 3.14 24.36
CA TYR A 60 -11.38 3.94 25.56
C TYR A 60 -9.99 3.69 26.14
N ASP A 61 -9.38 2.51 25.83
CA ASP A 61 -8.04 2.15 26.30
C ASP A 61 -6.92 2.69 25.38
N LEU A 62 -7.28 3.26 24.23
CA LEU A 62 -6.35 3.89 23.31
C LEU A 62 -5.92 5.29 23.83
N PRO A 63 -4.66 5.72 23.61
CA PRO A 63 -4.27 7.09 23.79
C PRO A 63 -5.03 7.99 22.81
N ASP A 64 -5.00 9.30 23.03
CA ASP A 64 -5.49 10.26 22.06
C ASP A 64 -4.47 10.46 20.95
N PHE A 65 -4.96 10.67 19.73
CA PHE A 65 -4.15 10.86 18.52
C PHE A 65 -4.83 11.82 17.56
N ASP A 66 -4.02 12.46 16.71
CA ASP A 66 -4.44 13.47 15.75
C ASP A 66 -4.77 12.86 14.38
N LEU A 67 -4.00 11.84 13.96
CA LEU A 67 -4.17 11.14 12.69
C LEU A 67 -4.48 9.66 12.93
N PHE A 68 -5.58 9.19 12.34
CA PHE A 68 -5.93 7.79 12.26
C PHE A 68 -5.79 7.28 10.82
N THR A 69 -4.92 6.31 10.59
CA THR A 69 -4.83 5.63 9.29
C THR A 69 -5.46 4.23 9.38
N TYR A 70 -6.34 3.89 8.40
CA TYR A 70 -7.10 2.64 8.46
C TYR A 70 -7.36 2.05 7.07
N SER A 71 -6.38 1.31 6.57
CA SER A 71 -6.46 0.61 5.29
C SER A 71 -6.99 -0.81 5.49
N PHE A 72 -8.30 -0.91 5.73
CA PHE A 72 -8.95 -2.18 6.05
C PHE A 72 -8.84 -3.23 4.92
N PRO A 73 -8.91 -4.54 5.22
CA PRO A 73 -8.69 -5.60 4.24
C PRO A 73 -9.60 -5.51 3.02
N CYS A 74 -9.00 -5.49 1.83
CA CYS A 74 -9.70 -5.38 0.55
C CYS A 74 -10.16 -6.71 -0.07
N GLN A 75 -10.01 -7.84 0.63
CA GLN A 75 -10.21 -9.18 0.07
C GLN A 75 -11.65 -9.42 -0.41
N ASP A 76 -12.62 -8.76 0.17
CA ASP A 76 -14.04 -8.87 -0.20
C ASP A 76 -14.47 -7.81 -1.22
N ILE A 77 -13.55 -6.91 -1.64
CA ILE A 77 -13.80 -5.80 -2.57
C ILE A 77 -12.98 -5.98 -3.85
N SER A 78 -11.75 -6.49 -3.76
CA SER A 78 -10.82 -6.54 -4.88
C SER A 78 -11.26 -7.51 -5.99
N VAL A 79 -10.82 -7.24 -7.24
CA VAL A 79 -11.07 -8.12 -8.40
C VAL A 79 -10.51 -9.53 -8.21
N ALA A 80 -9.38 -9.66 -7.51
CA ALA A 80 -8.74 -10.94 -7.19
C ALA A 80 -9.32 -11.62 -5.95
N GLY A 81 -10.28 -11.00 -5.26
CA GLY A 81 -10.86 -11.48 -4.01
C GLY A 81 -12.28 -12.01 -4.14
N TYR A 82 -12.96 -12.15 -3.02
CA TYR A 82 -14.29 -12.79 -2.93
C TYR A 82 -15.45 -11.90 -3.41
N GLN A 83 -15.26 -10.60 -3.54
CA GLN A 83 -16.25 -9.60 -3.98
C GLN A 83 -17.58 -9.61 -3.20
N LYS A 84 -17.54 -9.90 -1.90
CA LYS A 84 -18.69 -9.96 -0.99
C LYS A 84 -19.13 -8.60 -0.44
N GLY A 85 -18.29 -7.57 -0.62
CA GLY A 85 -18.54 -6.21 -0.11
C GLY A 85 -18.23 -6.03 1.36
N ILE A 86 -18.60 -4.87 1.90
CA ILE A 86 -18.39 -4.49 3.29
C ILE A 86 -19.64 -4.88 4.07
N ASN A 87 -19.54 -5.90 4.93
CA ASN A 87 -20.57 -6.25 5.89
C ASN A 87 -19.93 -6.90 7.12
N LYS A 88 -20.65 -6.94 8.27
CA LYS A 88 -20.13 -7.42 9.55
C LYS A 88 -19.55 -8.85 9.52
N ASN A 89 -19.92 -9.66 8.52
CA ASN A 89 -19.47 -11.06 8.39
C ASN A 89 -18.32 -11.21 7.38
N THR A 90 -17.76 -10.13 6.86
CA THR A 90 -16.62 -10.14 5.92
C THR A 90 -15.38 -9.53 6.56
N ARG A 91 -14.20 -9.82 5.99
CA ARG A 91 -12.96 -9.17 6.42
C ARG A 91 -12.98 -7.66 6.17
N SER A 92 -13.62 -7.22 5.11
CA SER A 92 -13.84 -5.79 4.84
C SER A 92 -14.81 -5.15 5.85
N GLY A 93 -15.56 -5.96 6.60
CA GLY A 93 -16.41 -5.51 7.71
C GLY A 93 -15.64 -5.01 8.93
N LEU A 94 -14.30 -5.21 8.97
CA LEU A 94 -13.44 -4.58 10.00
C LEU A 94 -13.43 -3.05 9.91
N LEU A 95 -13.98 -2.46 8.85
CA LEU A 95 -14.29 -1.03 8.79
C LEU A 95 -15.21 -0.59 9.95
N TYR A 96 -16.17 -1.43 10.37
CA TYR A 96 -17.05 -1.14 11.51
C TYR A 96 -16.34 -1.15 12.88
N GLU A 97 -15.16 -1.78 12.96
CA GLU A 97 -14.33 -1.68 14.16
C GLU A 97 -13.55 -0.35 14.17
N CYS A 98 -13.16 0.16 12.99
CA CYS A 98 -12.61 1.51 12.86
C CYS A 98 -13.65 2.57 13.23
N GLU A 99 -14.93 2.37 12.84
CA GLU A 99 -16.06 3.22 13.21
C GLU A 99 -16.09 3.49 14.72
N LYS A 100 -16.05 2.44 15.55
CA LYS A 100 -16.06 2.56 17.01
C LYS A 100 -14.88 3.41 17.55
N ILE A 101 -13.70 3.25 16.94
CA ILE A 101 -12.52 4.04 17.33
C ILE A 101 -12.72 5.51 16.96
N ILE A 102 -13.23 5.77 15.76
CA ILE A 102 -13.47 7.13 15.27
C ILE A 102 -14.54 7.85 16.14
N GLU A 103 -15.63 7.16 16.49
CA GLU A 103 -16.68 7.70 17.37
C GLU A 103 -16.14 8.16 18.72
N VAL A 104 -15.30 7.32 19.34
CA VAL A 104 -14.79 7.58 20.70
C VAL A 104 -13.65 8.58 20.70
N LYS A 105 -12.72 8.48 19.72
CA LYS A 105 -11.49 9.28 19.71
C LYS A 105 -11.59 10.58 18.92
N GLN A 106 -12.44 10.63 17.92
CA GLN A 106 -12.66 11.80 17.05
C GLN A 106 -11.35 12.49 16.62
N PRO A 107 -10.38 11.75 16.03
CA PRO A 107 -9.10 12.35 15.64
C PRO A 107 -9.32 13.42 14.56
N LYS A 108 -8.48 14.44 14.56
CA LYS A 108 -8.58 15.57 13.60
C LYS A 108 -8.51 15.10 12.15
N TYR A 109 -7.67 14.12 11.86
CA TYR A 109 -7.41 13.62 10.51
C TYR A 109 -7.67 12.11 10.42
N LEU A 110 -8.37 11.70 9.37
CA LEU A 110 -8.56 10.30 8.99
C LEU A 110 -7.94 10.07 7.60
N LEU A 111 -7.19 9.00 7.43
CA LEU A 111 -6.71 8.54 6.13
C LEU A 111 -7.15 7.10 5.87
N LEU A 112 -8.01 6.93 4.89
CA LEU A 112 -8.41 5.63 4.35
C LEU A 112 -7.74 5.39 3.01
N GLU A 113 -7.12 4.22 2.83
CA GLU A 113 -6.67 3.72 1.52
C GLU A 113 -7.34 2.38 1.23
N ASN A 114 -7.72 2.17 -0.03
CA ASN A 114 -8.21 0.87 -0.47
C ASN A 114 -8.07 0.70 -2.00
N VAL A 115 -8.44 -0.48 -2.51
CA VAL A 115 -8.49 -0.74 -3.95
C VAL A 115 -9.51 0.16 -4.64
N LYS A 116 -9.23 0.59 -5.88
CA LYS A 116 -10.14 1.48 -6.65
C LYS A 116 -11.55 0.91 -6.82
N GLN A 117 -11.73 -0.41 -6.68
CA GLN A 117 -13.03 -1.07 -6.78
C GLN A 117 -14.02 -0.64 -5.69
N LEU A 118 -13.52 -0.14 -4.55
CA LEU A 118 -14.36 0.40 -3.48
C LEU A 118 -15.28 1.53 -3.98
N VAL A 119 -14.78 2.37 -4.89
CA VAL A 119 -15.55 3.46 -5.53
C VAL A 119 -16.11 3.08 -6.89
N GLY A 120 -16.03 1.80 -7.27
CA GLY A 120 -16.65 1.26 -8.49
C GLY A 120 -18.14 0.99 -8.31
N LYS A 121 -18.88 0.87 -9.42
CA LYS A 121 -20.36 0.71 -9.42
C LYS A 121 -20.90 -0.30 -8.40
N LYS A 122 -20.16 -1.39 -8.15
CA LYS A 122 -20.61 -2.49 -7.27
C LYS A 122 -20.58 -2.11 -5.78
N PHE A 123 -19.64 -1.29 -5.34
CA PHE A 123 -19.42 -0.99 -3.93
C PHE A 123 -19.56 0.50 -3.60
N LYS A 124 -19.86 1.33 -4.61
CA LYS A 124 -19.96 2.79 -4.45
C LYS A 124 -21.01 3.18 -3.41
N GLN A 125 -22.15 2.50 -3.36
CA GLN A 125 -23.18 2.77 -2.37
C GLN A 125 -22.64 2.58 -0.94
N GLN A 126 -21.93 1.48 -0.67
CA GLN A 126 -21.35 1.21 0.66
C GLN A 126 -20.27 2.25 1.04
N PHE A 127 -19.51 2.72 0.05
CA PHE A 127 -18.56 3.79 0.27
C PHE A 127 -19.25 5.13 0.56
N ASP A 128 -20.34 5.45 -0.14
CA ASP A 128 -21.13 6.67 0.10
C ASP A 128 -21.81 6.64 1.48
N GLU A 129 -22.34 5.49 1.89
CA GLU A 129 -22.89 5.28 3.23
C GLU A 129 -21.83 5.54 4.31
N TRP A 130 -20.57 5.10 4.08
CA TRP A 130 -19.45 5.37 4.96
C TRP A 130 -19.11 6.87 5.03
N LEU A 131 -19.07 7.56 3.89
CA LEU A 131 -18.83 9.01 3.87
C LEU A 131 -19.92 9.79 4.61
N ASN A 132 -21.19 9.47 4.36
CA ASN A 132 -22.33 10.08 5.04
C ASN A 132 -22.27 9.85 6.56
N TYR A 133 -21.84 8.66 6.98
CA TYR A 133 -21.63 8.39 8.40
C TYR A 133 -20.54 9.31 9.00
N LEU A 134 -19.38 9.45 8.36
CA LEU A 134 -18.34 10.36 8.81
C LEU A 134 -18.82 11.82 8.84
N GLU A 135 -19.61 12.25 7.85
CA GLU A 135 -20.22 13.57 7.83
C GLU A 135 -21.14 13.79 9.04
N SER A 136 -21.90 12.77 9.45
CA SER A 136 -22.75 12.85 10.65
C SER A 136 -21.95 13.03 11.95
N LEU A 137 -20.66 12.67 11.95
CA LEU A 137 -19.72 12.90 13.04
C LEU A 137 -18.98 14.26 12.96
N GLY A 138 -19.24 15.05 11.91
CA GLY A 138 -18.62 16.37 11.71
C GLY A 138 -17.37 16.37 10.82
N TYR A 139 -17.09 15.28 10.11
CA TYR A 139 -15.97 15.22 9.16
C TYR A 139 -16.38 15.77 7.80
N THR A 140 -15.47 16.50 7.16
CA THR A 140 -15.54 16.80 5.73
C THR A 140 -14.66 15.80 4.98
N ASN A 141 -15.22 15.17 3.92
CA ASN A 141 -14.56 14.07 3.22
C ASN A 141 -14.03 14.51 1.86
N TYR A 142 -12.76 14.19 1.59
CA TYR A 142 -12.09 14.39 0.31
C TYR A 142 -11.58 13.04 -0.20
N TRP A 143 -11.98 12.61 -1.38
CA TRP A 143 -11.49 11.35 -1.91
C TRP A 143 -11.14 11.44 -3.39
N LYS A 144 -10.11 10.70 -3.79
CA LYS A 144 -9.64 10.61 -5.17
C LYS A 144 -9.01 9.24 -5.44
N VAL A 145 -9.12 8.77 -6.69
CA VAL A 145 -8.36 7.61 -7.13
C VAL A 145 -7.03 8.11 -7.68
N LEU A 146 -5.94 7.75 -7.00
CA LEU A 146 -4.58 8.13 -7.38
C LEU A 146 -3.85 6.95 -8.01
N SER A 147 -2.93 7.23 -8.93
CA SER A 147 -2.05 6.25 -9.56
C SER A 147 -0.62 6.46 -9.08
N ALA A 148 0.10 5.42 -8.73
CA ALA A 148 1.50 5.52 -8.35
C ALA A 148 2.36 6.18 -9.45
N THR A 149 1.96 6.02 -10.73
CA THR A 149 2.63 6.67 -11.87
C THR A 149 2.53 8.19 -11.85
N ASP A 150 1.51 8.74 -11.23
CA ASP A 150 1.26 10.18 -11.16
C ASP A 150 2.12 10.84 -10.08
N TYR A 151 2.82 10.01 -9.28
CA TYR A 151 3.66 10.42 -8.14
C TYR A 151 5.05 9.76 -8.17
N GLY A 152 5.63 9.62 -9.37
CA GLY A 152 7.03 9.28 -9.58
C GLY A 152 7.37 7.78 -9.51
N VAL A 153 6.39 6.87 -9.37
CA VAL A 153 6.65 5.43 -9.26
C VAL A 153 6.24 4.68 -10.52
N ALA A 154 7.18 3.96 -11.15
CA ALA A 154 6.95 3.20 -12.39
C ALA A 154 6.15 1.90 -12.16
N GLN A 155 5.02 1.99 -11.45
CA GLN A 155 4.10 0.88 -11.17
C GLN A 155 2.66 1.25 -11.50
N THR A 156 1.96 0.38 -12.24
CA THR A 156 0.55 0.56 -12.59
C THR A 156 -0.37 0.22 -11.42
N ARG A 157 -0.28 0.97 -10.32
CA ARG A 157 -1.07 0.74 -9.09
C ARG A 157 -2.00 1.92 -8.85
N LYS A 158 -3.31 1.67 -8.95
CA LYS A 158 -4.37 2.65 -8.65
C LYS A 158 -5.06 2.30 -7.34
N ARG A 159 -5.20 3.31 -6.46
CA ARG A 159 -5.88 3.18 -5.17
C ARG A 159 -6.79 4.37 -4.93
N VAL A 160 -7.87 4.15 -4.22
CA VAL A 160 -8.66 5.23 -3.66
C VAL A 160 -8.04 5.64 -2.33
N PHE A 161 -7.90 6.94 -2.16
CA PHE A 161 -7.54 7.58 -0.91
C PHE A 161 -8.69 8.47 -0.48
N CYS A 162 -9.01 8.46 0.80
CA CYS A 162 -9.96 9.37 1.40
C CYS A 162 -9.30 10.02 2.62
N ILE A 163 -9.27 11.34 2.60
CA ILE A 163 -8.89 12.19 3.74
C ILE A 163 -10.20 12.73 4.31
N SER A 164 -10.39 12.57 5.61
CA SER A 164 -11.52 13.17 6.29
C SER A 164 -11.01 14.04 7.44
N ILE A 165 -11.48 15.28 7.52
CA ILE A 165 -10.99 16.29 8.45
C ILE A 165 -12.15 16.72 9.34
N LEU A 166 -11.95 16.59 10.66
CA LEU A 166 -12.96 16.96 11.66
C LEU A 166 -13.09 18.48 11.74
N ASN A 167 -14.33 19.00 11.65
CA ASN A 167 -14.65 20.43 11.71
C ASN A 167 -13.79 21.27 10.75
N ASP A 168 -13.62 20.78 9.52
CA ASP A 168 -12.77 21.41 8.51
C ASP A 168 -13.30 22.79 8.11
N THR A 169 -12.41 23.78 8.15
CA THR A 169 -12.70 25.17 7.73
C THR A 169 -11.78 25.66 6.61
N GLN A 170 -10.75 24.88 6.26
CA GLN A 170 -9.71 25.28 5.30
C GLN A 170 -9.86 24.59 3.95
N GLY A 171 -10.40 23.37 3.95
CA GLY A 171 -10.45 22.51 2.78
C GLY A 171 -9.16 21.75 2.51
N PHE A 172 -9.26 20.62 1.79
CA PHE A 172 -8.12 19.83 1.37
C PHE A 172 -8.18 19.59 -0.14
N THR A 173 -7.04 19.71 -0.80
CA THR A 173 -6.89 19.37 -2.22
C THR A 173 -5.80 18.33 -2.37
N PHE A 174 -6.10 17.23 -3.08
CA PHE A 174 -5.09 16.22 -3.39
C PHE A 174 -3.96 16.80 -4.23
N PRO A 175 -2.72 16.31 -4.03
CA PRO A 175 -1.57 16.79 -4.80
C PRO A 175 -1.79 16.62 -6.31
N GLU A 176 -1.31 17.59 -7.07
CA GLU A 176 -1.35 17.53 -8.53
C GLU A 176 -0.36 16.47 -9.06
N PRO A 177 -0.75 15.70 -10.09
CA PRO A 177 0.13 14.74 -10.70
C PRO A 177 1.29 15.43 -11.42
N PHE A 178 2.46 14.78 -11.45
CA PHE A 178 3.63 15.26 -12.19
C PHE A 178 4.14 14.18 -13.16
N PRO A 179 4.90 14.58 -14.21
CA PRO A 179 5.43 13.65 -15.20
C PRO A 179 6.28 12.56 -14.59
N LEU A 180 6.03 11.30 -14.97
CA LEU A 180 6.84 10.17 -14.56
C LEU A 180 8.13 10.11 -15.39
N GLU A 181 9.26 10.32 -14.75
CA GLU A 181 10.58 10.24 -15.36
C GLU A 181 11.20 8.84 -15.29
N LYS A 182 10.83 8.08 -14.25
CA LYS A 182 11.35 6.74 -13.98
C LYS A 182 10.66 5.67 -14.81
N THR A 183 11.40 4.62 -15.12
CA THR A 183 10.92 3.38 -15.72
C THR A 183 11.29 2.19 -14.83
N LEU A 184 10.86 0.99 -15.19
CA LEU A 184 11.13 -0.21 -14.37
C LEU A 184 12.63 -0.45 -14.13
N LYS A 185 13.51 -0.09 -15.09
CA LYS A 185 14.97 -0.25 -14.96
C LYS A 185 15.56 0.52 -13.77
N ASP A 186 14.94 1.65 -13.39
CA ASP A 186 15.46 2.54 -12.35
C ASP A 186 15.28 1.95 -10.93
N TYR A 187 14.56 0.84 -10.80
CA TYR A 187 14.31 0.11 -9.56
C TYR A 187 15.11 -1.17 -9.42
N LEU A 188 15.86 -1.57 -10.48
CA LEU A 188 16.56 -2.85 -10.50
C LEU A 188 17.85 -2.82 -9.68
N GLU A 189 18.22 -3.98 -9.19
CA GLU A 189 19.55 -4.24 -8.66
C GLU A 189 20.55 -4.44 -9.80
N ASN A 190 21.86 -4.32 -9.52
CA ASN A 190 22.86 -4.70 -10.50
C ASN A 190 22.76 -6.20 -10.79
N GLU A 191 22.78 -6.59 -12.05
CA GLU A 191 22.63 -8.00 -12.44
C GLU A 191 23.69 -8.93 -11.82
N SER A 192 24.89 -8.41 -11.50
CA SER A 192 25.92 -9.15 -10.77
C SER A 192 25.50 -9.55 -9.34
N ASP A 193 24.58 -8.81 -8.74
CA ASP A 193 24.13 -8.99 -7.36
C ASP A 193 22.89 -9.89 -7.28
N VAL A 194 22.25 -10.15 -8.43
CA VAL A 194 21.03 -10.96 -8.51
C VAL A 194 21.35 -12.46 -8.54
N ASN A 195 20.84 -13.19 -7.54
CA ASN A 195 21.04 -14.63 -7.45
C ASN A 195 20.38 -15.37 -8.62
N GLN A 196 21.04 -16.43 -9.10
CA GLN A 196 20.57 -17.27 -10.23
C GLN A 196 19.17 -17.89 -10.00
N GLU A 197 18.74 -18.05 -8.78
CA GLU A 197 17.41 -18.58 -8.44
C GLU A 197 16.23 -17.68 -8.87
N TYR A 198 16.49 -16.41 -9.20
CA TYR A 198 15.48 -15.50 -9.76
C TYR A 198 15.28 -15.68 -11.25
N TYR A 199 16.22 -16.34 -11.97
CA TYR A 199 16.10 -16.56 -13.40
C TYR A 199 15.12 -17.67 -13.72
N VAL A 200 14.31 -17.43 -14.76
CA VAL A 200 13.24 -18.33 -15.20
C VAL A 200 13.67 -19.00 -16.49
N ASN A 201 14.05 -20.26 -16.42
CA ASN A 201 14.39 -21.06 -17.62
C ASN A 201 13.10 -21.65 -18.20
N ARG A 202 12.38 -20.87 -18.99
CA ARG A 202 11.14 -21.26 -19.67
C ARG A 202 11.12 -20.67 -21.07
N PRO A 203 10.53 -21.35 -22.07
CA PRO A 203 10.35 -20.81 -23.40
C PRO A 203 9.40 -19.63 -23.37
N PHE A 204 9.73 -18.58 -24.12
CA PHE A 204 8.92 -17.38 -24.25
C PHE A 204 8.93 -16.87 -25.68
N GLU A 205 7.93 -16.09 -26.02
CA GLU A 205 7.77 -15.43 -27.32
C GLU A 205 7.74 -13.91 -27.11
N LEU A 206 8.40 -13.17 -28.01
CA LEU A 206 8.33 -11.72 -28.02
C LEU A 206 6.94 -11.28 -28.45
N VAL A 207 6.42 -10.26 -27.80
CA VAL A 207 5.12 -9.64 -28.12
C VAL A 207 5.26 -8.11 -28.11
N ASP A 208 4.43 -7.44 -28.90
CA ASP A 208 4.32 -5.99 -28.89
C ASP A 208 3.03 -5.58 -28.17
N LYS A 209 3.09 -5.44 -26.86
CA LYS A 209 1.96 -5.00 -26.02
C LYS A 209 2.47 -3.92 -25.05
N LYS A 210 1.61 -3.00 -24.71
CA LYS A 210 1.93 -1.96 -23.71
C LYS A 210 2.54 -2.56 -22.45
N ASN A 211 3.76 -2.19 -22.11
CA ASN A 211 4.55 -2.65 -20.97
C ASN A 211 4.98 -4.14 -20.99
N VAL A 212 4.45 -4.97 -21.87
CA VAL A 212 4.74 -6.41 -21.96
C VAL A 212 5.50 -6.67 -23.24
N VAL A 213 6.74 -7.12 -23.13
CA VAL A 213 7.65 -7.34 -24.28
C VAL A 213 7.77 -8.80 -24.67
N ALA A 214 7.36 -9.72 -23.78
CA ALA A 214 7.36 -11.17 -24.07
C ALA A 214 6.31 -11.89 -23.20
N GLU A 215 5.98 -13.11 -23.58
CA GLU A 215 5.08 -13.98 -22.81
C GLU A 215 5.66 -15.40 -22.72
N ILE A 216 5.65 -15.99 -21.52
CA ILE A 216 5.98 -17.40 -21.31
C ILE A 216 4.87 -18.27 -21.92
N THR A 217 5.22 -19.22 -22.78
CA THR A 217 4.24 -20.01 -23.54
C THR A 217 3.53 -21.07 -22.71
N ASN A 218 4.20 -21.64 -21.70
CA ASN A 218 3.76 -22.85 -21.00
C ASN A 218 3.06 -22.58 -19.65
N TYR A 219 2.63 -21.35 -19.36
CA TYR A 219 1.87 -21.07 -18.15
C TYR A 219 0.36 -21.12 -18.38
N LYS A 220 -0.36 -21.73 -17.44
CA LYS A 220 -1.83 -21.87 -17.49
C LYS A 220 -2.55 -20.50 -17.45
N TYR A 221 -2.12 -19.64 -16.56
CA TYR A 221 -2.77 -18.34 -16.33
C TYR A 221 -2.14 -17.24 -17.19
N LYS A 222 -2.95 -16.52 -17.95
CA LYS A 222 -2.50 -15.42 -18.83
C LYS A 222 -1.73 -14.32 -18.09
N SER A 223 -2.14 -13.98 -16.86
CA SER A 223 -1.46 -12.99 -16.02
C SER A 223 -0.03 -13.40 -15.68
N ALA A 224 0.20 -14.69 -15.43
CA ALA A 224 1.50 -15.24 -15.09
C ALA A 224 2.48 -15.33 -16.28
N ARG A 225 1.99 -15.24 -17.53
CA ARG A 225 2.81 -15.32 -18.75
C ARG A 225 3.62 -14.05 -19.00
N ARG A 226 3.16 -12.89 -18.52
CA ARG A 226 3.67 -11.57 -18.90
C ARG A 226 5.10 -11.34 -18.42
N ILE A 227 5.92 -10.82 -19.34
CA ILE A 227 7.30 -10.38 -19.11
C ILE A 227 7.36 -8.91 -19.50
N TYR A 228 7.81 -8.08 -18.58
CA TYR A 228 7.80 -6.62 -18.71
C TYR A 228 9.13 -6.11 -19.26
N GLY A 229 9.05 -5.03 -20.05
CA GLY A 229 10.22 -4.36 -20.59
C GLY A 229 10.89 -3.45 -19.56
N LEU A 230 12.19 -3.22 -19.69
CA LEU A 230 12.95 -2.38 -18.79
C LEU A 230 12.53 -0.89 -18.86
N ASN A 231 12.21 -0.41 -20.05
CA ASN A 231 11.76 0.97 -20.29
C ASN A 231 10.23 1.11 -20.17
N SER A 232 9.58 0.22 -19.43
CA SER A 232 8.14 0.19 -19.25
C SER A 232 7.73 0.35 -17.77
N LEU A 233 6.46 0.12 -17.47
CA LEU A 233 5.92 0.15 -16.10
C LEU A 233 5.80 -1.27 -15.54
N ALA A 234 6.13 -1.42 -14.27
CA ALA A 234 5.79 -2.61 -13.52
C ALA A 234 4.26 -2.78 -13.40
N PRO A 235 3.75 -4.01 -13.36
CA PRO A 235 2.36 -4.25 -12.99
C PRO A 235 2.12 -3.92 -11.52
N THR A 236 0.86 -3.79 -11.12
CA THR A 236 0.49 -3.74 -9.70
C THR A 236 1.09 -4.94 -8.97
N LEU A 237 1.93 -4.67 -7.98
CA LEU A 237 2.44 -5.70 -7.07
C LEU A 237 1.31 -6.22 -6.20
N THR A 238 1.17 -7.54 -6.12
CA THR A 238 0.14 -8.21 -5.34
C THR A 238 0.79 -9.15 -4.32
N CYS A 239 0.08 -9.47 -3.27
CA CYS A 239 0.47 -10.51 -2.30
C CYS A 239 0.29 -11.94 -2.85
N GLY A 240 -0.08 -12.10 -4.12
CA GLY A 240 -0.50 -13.33 -4.78
C GLY A 240 0.41 -14.52 -4.55
N GLY A 241 -0.22 -15.63 -4.20
CA GLY A 241 0.36 -16.78 -3.54
C GLY A 241 1.19 -17.74 -4.40
N GLY A 242 1.41 -17.53 -5.66
CA GLY A 242 2.19 -18.45 -6.49
C GLY A 242 3.42 -17.77 -7.08
N GLY A 243 4.59 -18.41 -6.99
CA GLY A 243 5.82 -17.89 -7.62
C GLY A 243 5.68 -17.50 -9.09
N GLN A 244 4.72 -18.11 -9.79
CA GLN A 244 4.44 -17.85 -11.21
C GLN A 244 3.80 -16.47 -11.46
N GLU A 245 3.08 -15.90 -10.52
CA GLU A 245 2.41 -14.59 -10.64
C GLU A 245 3.30 -13.40 -10.33
N ARG A 246 4.53 -13.64 -9.84
CA ARG A 246 5.49 -12.57 -9.58
C ARG A 246 5.89 -11.88 -10.88
N PRO A 247 6.05 -10.55 -10.89
CA PRO A 247 6.47 -9.81 -12.07
C PRO A 247 7.80 -10.32 -12.60
N LYS A 248 7.88 -10.49 -13.93
CA LYS A 248 9.06 -10.94 -14.67
C LYS A 248 9.52 -9.84 -15.60
N ILE A 249 10.82 -9.73 -15.77
CA ILE A 249 11.45 -8.82 -16.71
C ILE A 249 12.29 -9.58 -17.73
N LEU A 250 12.47 -8.96 -18.90
CA LEU A 250 13.43 -9.40 -19.91
C LEU A 250 14.67 -8.50 -19.80
N ILE A 251 15.81 -9.11 -19.47
CA ILE A 251 17.07 -8.41 -19.32
C ILE A 251 18.18 -9.24 -19.93
N ASN A 252 19.03 -8.66 -20.79
CA ASN A 252 20.14 -9.34 -21.47
C ASN A 252 19.73 -10.66 -22.13
N GLY A 253 18.55 -10.72 -22.75
CA GLY A 253 18.00 -11.92 -23.40
C GLY A 253 17.53 -13.02 -22.45
N LYS A 254 17.53 -12.78 -21.14
CA LYS A 254 17.09 -13.73 -20.10
C LYS A 254 15.85 -13.20 -19.39
N VAL A 255 15.01 -14.13 -18.92
CA VAL A 255 13.84 -13.80 -18.11
C VAL A 255 14.18 -14.02 -16.64
N ARG A 256 13.88 -13.04 -15.78
CA ARG A 256 13.93 -13.21 -14.34
C ARG A 256 12.75 -12.57 -13.61
N LEU A 257 12.51 -13.01 -12.40
CA LEU A 257 11.60 -12.36 -11.47
C LEU A 257 12.22 -11.06 -10.96
N LEU A 258 11.39 -10.08 -10.60
CA LEU A 258 11.85 -9.02 -9.72
C LEU A 258 12.25 -9.59 -8.35
N THR A 259 13.33 -9.10 -7.77
CA THR A 259 13.75 -9.49 -6.41
C THR A 259 12.84 -8.85 -5.36
N PRO A 260 12.81 -9.32 -4.11
CA PRO A 260 12.11 -8.64 -3.03
C PRO A 260 12.57 -7.18 -2.85
N LYS A 261 13.87 -6.89 -2.98
CA LYS A 261 14.42 -5.54 -2.88
C LYS A 261 13.83 -4.63 -3.95
N GLU A 262 13.81 -5.08 -5.20
CA GLU A 262 13.23 -4.34 -6.33
C GLU A 262 11.71 -4.10 -6.13
N THR A 263 11.00 -5.07 -5.52
CA THR A 263 9.58 -4.87 -5.21
C THR A 263 9.36 -3.84 -4.10
N PHE A 264 10.20 -3.78 -3.07
CA PHE A 264 10.12 -2.73 -2.05
C PHE A 264 10.47 -1.35 -2.62
N ARG A 265 11.47 -1.25 -3.50
CA ARG A 265 11.79 0.00 -4.21
C ARG A 265 10.58 0.51 -5.02
N LEU A 266 9.86 -0.39 -5.72
CA LEU A 266 8.61 -0.08 -6.43
C LEU A 266 7.44 0.27 -5.48
N MET A 267 7.59 0.07 -4.19
CA MET A 267 6.65 0.54 -3.16
C MET A 267 7.14 1.83 -2.48
N GLY A 268 8.24 2.43 -2.96
CA GLY A 268 8.77 3.69 -2.44
C GLY A 268 9.62 3.54 -1.19
N VAL A 269 9.99 2.32 -0.80
CA VAL A 269 10.84 2.10 0.37
C VAL A 269 12.30 2.36 0.01
N LYS A 270 12.99 3.19 0.79
CA LYS A 270 14.42 3.49 0.60
C LYS A 270 15.30 2.30 0.94
N ASP A 271 16.43 2.15 0.25
CA ASP A 271 17.33 0.99 0.39
C ASP A 271 17.79 0.75 1.83
N GLU A 272 18.02 1.80 2.61
CA GLU A 272 18.41 1.69 4.03
C GLU A 272 17.35 0.95 4.87
N ASP A 273 16.08 1.23 4.63
CA ASP A 273 14.97 0.59 5.34
C ASP A 273 14.67 -0.81 4.74
N ILE A 274 14.87 -1.02 3.43
CA ILE A 274 14.82 -2.36 2.83
C ILE A 274 15.87 -3.28 3.47
N HIS A 275 17.09 -2.80 3.68
CA HIS A 275 18.14 -3.58 4.32
C HIS A 275 17.75 -4.03 5.75
N LYS A 276 17.07 -3.17 6.52
CA LYS A 276 16.55 -3.55 7.85
C LYS A 276 15.53 -4.70 7.76
N ILE A 277 14.61 -4.65 6.79
CA ILE A 277 13.65 -5.75 6.56
C ILE A 277 14.38 -7.03 6.14
N GLN A 278 15.37 -6.94 5.26
CA GLN A 278 16.13 -8.10 4.77
C GLN A 278 16.97 -8.74 5.88
N ALA A 279 17.54 -7.93 6.79
CA ALA A 279 18.28 -8.40 7.95
C ALA A 279 17.46 -9.27 8.91
N LEU A 280 16.13 -9.20 8.87
CA LEU A 280 15.23 -10.09 9.64
C LEU A 280 15.23 -11.55 9.15
N GLY A 281 15.87 -11.86 8.02
CA GLY A 281 15.96 -13.21 7.47
C GLY A 281 14.62 -13.80 7.01
N PHE A 282 13.67 -12.99 6.62
CA PHE A 282 12.38 -13.46 6.10
C PHE A 282 12.54 -14.21 4.78
N SER A 283 11.74 -15.26 4.59
CA SER A 283 11.67 -15.92 3.28
C SER A 283 11.27 -14.92 2.19
N LYS A 284 11.76 -15.13 0.97
CA LYS A 284 11.37 -14.32 -0.19
C LYS A 284 9.86 -14.15 -0.34
N SER A 285 9.11 -15.25 -0.13
CA SER A 285 7.65 -15.22 -0.22
C SER A 285 7.05 -14.22 0.78
N ARG A 286 7.56 -14.16 2.01
CA ARG A 286 7.10 -13.21 3.03
C ARG A 286 7.42 -11.77 2.65
N GLN A 287 8.61 -11.51 2.12
CA GLN A 287 8.99 -10.18 1.66
C GLN A 287 8.09 -9.70 0.51
N TYR A 288 7.76 -10.54 -0.47
CA TYR A 288 6.80 -10.19 -1.53
C TYR A 288 5.39 -9.92 -1.00
N ILE A 289 4.94 -10.69 0.00
CA ILE A 289 3.63 -10.46 0.63
C ILE A 289 3.61 -9.11 1.34
N LEU A 290 4.64 -8.77 2.09
CA LEU A 290 4.77 -7.49 2.77
C LEU A 290 4.72 -6.33 1.76
N ALA A 291 5.54 -6.39 0.70
CA ALA A 291 5.55 -5.36 -0.34
C ALA A 291 4.17 -5.25 -1.04
N GLY A 292 3.55 -6.37 -1.41
CA GLY A 292 2.28 -6.39 -2.15
C GLY A 292 1.09 -5.85 -1.36
N ASN A 293 1.06 -6.08 -0.04
CA ASN A 293 0.00 -5.61 0.85
C ASN A 293 0.13 -4.14 1.27
N SER A 294 1.25 -3.52 0.95
CA SER A 294 1.58 -2.16 1.39
C SER A 294 0.98 -1.08 0.49
N ILE A 295 1.06 0.16 0.97
CA ILE A 295 0.75 1.38 0.23
C ILE A 295 2.06 1.92 -0.36
N VAL A 296 1.98 2.53 -1.55
CA VAL A 296 3.16 3.20 -2.16
C VAL A 296 3.50 4.44 -1.35
N VAL A 297 4.70 4.47 -0.81
CA VAL A 297 5.16 5.52 0.11
C VAL A 297 5.17 6.88 -0.57
N ASP A 298 5.67 6.98 -1.81
CA ASP A 298 5.72 8.24 -2.58
C ASP A 298 4.32 8.90 -2.73
N VAL A 299 3.26 8.10 -2.88
CA VAL A 299 1.89 8.64 -2.95
C VAL A 299 1.47 9.23 -1.61
N LEU A 300 1.81 8.56 -0.51
CA LEU A 300 1.52 9.05 0.85
C LEU A 300 2.33 10.29 1.20
N GLU A 301 3.63 10.35 0.80
CA GLU A 301 4.48 11.54 0.98
C GLU A 301 3.82 12.77 0.37
N ASN A 302 3.37 12.67 -0.89
CA ASN A 302 2.71 13.77 -1.58
C ASN A 302 1.37 14.14 -0.92
N ILE A 303 0.57 13.17 -0.44
CA ILE A 303 -0.67 13.44 0.30
C ILE A 303 -0.37 14.16 1.63
N PHE A 304 0.60 13.67 2.40
CA PHE A 304 0.93 14.25 3.70
C PHE A 304 1.58 15.64 3.57
N LYS A 305 2.37 15.86 2.53
CA LYS A 305 2.91 17.18 2.20
C LYS A 305 1.80 18.22 2.02
N GLU A 306 0.74 17.89 1.27
CA GLU A 306 -0.41 18.78 1.09
C GLU A 306 -1.27 18.89 2.38
N LEU A 307 -1.45 17.79 3.10
CA LEU A 307 -2.29 17.76 4.30
C LEU A 307 -1.70 18.58 5.44
N PHE A 308 -0.37 18.59 5.58
CA PHE A 308 0.34 19.24 6.69
C PHE A 308 1.21 20.43 6.25
N LYS A 309 0.94 21.01 5.07
CA LYS A 309 1.74 22.12 4.53
C LYS A 309 1.74 23.38 5.41
N GLU A 310 0.70 23.58 6.22
CA GLU A 310 0.59 24.73 7.14
C GLU A 310 1.16 24.43 8.52
N GLU A 311 1.51 23.17 8.80
CA GLU A 311 2.11 22.74 10.08
C GLU A 311 3.65 22.63 9.99
N GLN A 312 4.24 22.86 8.82
CA GLN A 312 5.67 22.95 8.55
C GLN A 312 6.13 24.40 8.61
#